data_39bbeb5d9e66bb6a30423d0c4cba2935
#
_entry.id   39bbeb5d9e66bb6a30423d0c4cba2935
#
_cell.length_a   1.000
_cell.length_b   1.000
_cell.length_c   1.000
_cell.angle_alpha   90.00
_cell.angle_beta   90.00
_cell.angle_gamma   90.00
#
_symmetry.space_group_name_H-M   'P 1'
#
loop_
_entity.id
_entity.type
_entity.pdbx_description
1 polymer ?
#
loop_
_entity_poly.entity_id
_entity_poly.type
_entity_poly.pdbx_seq_one_letter_code
_entity_poly.pdbx_strand_id
1 'polypeptide(L)'
;RTFNGGDCIDFVRSLRRICSKFGSLGGFFEKTFVRTGDMRLVLAEFRKYFWSVPHSLRAEKHLSSVERGAACKRLCMFLKWMVRRDDRGVDFGLWKTVPPSALYLPLDVHTGNTSRELGLLVRRQNDWKAVEEVTEALRTFDPDDPVRYDFALFGAGIDRAAFRPHP
;
A
#
# COMPACT_ATOMS: atom_id res chain seq x y z
N ARG A 1 5.48 -3.91 21.83
CA ARG A 1 5.09 -3.48 20.45
C ARG A 1 5.72 -4.35 19.36
N THR A 2 6.73 -5.14 19.65
CA THR A 2 7.52 -5.94 18.71
C THR A 2 6.72 -7.15 18.20
N PHE A 3 6.91 -7.51 16.93
CA PHE A 3 6.44 -8.75 16.35
C PHE A 3 7.16 -9.93 17.03
N ASN A 4 6.45 -10.95 17.47
CA ASN A 4 6.99 -12.09 18.19
C ASN A 4 6.65 -13.43 17.52
N GLY A 5 7.14 -14.55 18.09
CA GLY A 5 6.91 -15.88 17.54
C GLY A 5 5.43 -16.27 17.42
N GLY A 6 4.58 -15.88 18.40
CA GLY A 6 3.14 -16.11 18.34
C GLY A 6 2.49 -15.35 17.19
N ASP A 7 2.85 -14.06 17.00
CA ASP A 7 2.37 -13.26 15.88
C ASP A 7 2.79 -13.91 14.53
N CYS A 8 4.02 -14.47 14.47
CA CYS A 8 4.51 -15.15 13.28
C CYS A 8 3.68 -16.40 12.94
N ILE A 9 3.38 -17.21 13.94
CA ILE A 9 2.55 -18.41 13.78
C ILE A 9 1.15 -18.04 13.25
N ASP A 10 0.54 -17.00 13.81
CA ASP A 10 -0.77 -16.52 13.37
C ASP A 10 -0.73 -16.02 11.91
N PHE A 11 0.32 -15.29 11.53
CA PHE A 11 0.53 -14.87 10.15
C PHE A 11 0.69 -16.04 9.18
N VAL A 12 1.51 -17.04 9.54
CA VAL A 12 1.73 -18.23 8.71
C VAL A 12 0.43 -19.02 8.53
N ARG A 13 -0.38 -19.18 9.59
CA ARG A 13 -1.71 -19.83 9.50
C ARG A 13 -2.64 -19.09 8.55
N SER A 14 -2.70 -17.76 8.63
CA SER A 14 -3.50 -16.92 7.76
C SER A 14 -3.06 -17.02 6.30
N LEU A 15 -1.75 -16.92 6.05
CA LEU A 15 -1.17 -17.07 4.71
C LEU A 15 -1.44 -18.46 4.12
N ARG A 16 -1.26 -19.53 4.92
CA ARG A 16 -1.56 -20.91 4.50
C ARG A 16 -3.02 -21.05 4.06
N ARG A 17 -3.98 -20.46 4.80
CA ARG A 17 -5.38 -20.48 4.43
C ARG A 17 -5.65 -19.78 3.09
N ILE A 18 -5.01 -18.63 2.87
CA ILE A 18 -5.14 -17.90 1.60
C ILE A 18 -4.58 -18.75 0.45
N CYS A 19 -3.36 -19.26 0.59
CA CYS A 19 -2.72 -20.09 -0.43
C CYS A 19 -3.51 -21.37 -0.72
N SER A 20 -4.06 -22.03 0.30
CA SER A 20 -4.87 -23.23 0.11
C SER A 20 -6.18 -22.96 -0.66
N LYS A 21 -6.80 -21.78 -0.50
CA LYS A 21 -8.05 -21.45 -1.18
C LYS A 21 -7.86 -20.77 -2.54
N PHE A 22 -6.87 -19.90 -2.66
CA PHE A 22 -6.67 -19.05 -3.85
C PHE A 22 -5.44 -19.43 -4.67
N GLY A 23 -4.66 -20.43 -4.23
CA GLY A 23 -3.41 -20.86 -4.85
C GLY A 23 -2.21 -19.99 -4.45
N SER A 24 -2.40 -18.69 -4.25
CA SER A 24 -1.37 -17.72 -3.87
C SER A 24 -1.97 -16.44 -3.32
N LEU A 25 -1.13 -15.54 -2.79
CA LEU A 25 -1.54 -14.17 -2.48
C LEU A 25 -2.02 -13.45 -3.73
N GLY A 26 -1.30 -13.56 -4.85
CA GLY A 26 -1.71 -12.99 -6.13
C GLY A 26 -3.10 -13.46 -6.53
N GLY A 27 -3.36 -14.77 -6.43
CA GLY A 27 -4.67 -15.33 -6.73
C GLY A 27 -5.81 -14.73 -5.87
N PHE A 28 -5.53 -14.39 -4.60
CA PHE A 28 -6.50 -13.65 -3.78
C PHE A 28 -6.73 -12.23 -4.31
N PHE A 29 -5.64 -11.46 -4.45
CA PHE A 29 -5.72 -10.03 -4.82
C PHE A 29 -6.32 -9.83 -6.20
N GLU A 30 -5.87 -10.59 -7.21
CA GLU A 30 -6.36 -10.47 -8.58
C GLU A 30 -7.83 -10.88 -8.72
N LYS A 31 -8.24 -12.02 -8.14
CA LYS A 31 -9.65 -12.44 -8.18
C LYS A 31 -10.58 -11.46 -7.45
N THR A 32 -10.12 -10.93 -6.31
CA THR A 32 -10.91 -9.96 -5.55
C THR A 32 -11.00 -8.64 -6.30
N PHE A 33 -9.92 -8.19 -6.94
CA PHE A 33 -9.93 -6.98 -7.74
C PHE A 33 -10.85 -7.10 -8.97
N VAL A 34 -10.80 -8.21 -9.69
CA VAL A 34 -11.73 -8.45 -10.82
C VAL A 34 -13.19 -8.33 -10.40
N ARG A 35 -13.51 -8.78 -9.20
CA ARG A 35 -14.89 -8.73 -8.68
C ARG A 35 -15.30 -7.36 -8.18
N THR A 36 -14.38 -6.60 -7.56
CA THR A 36 -14.71 -5.34 -6.87
C THR A 36 -14.42 -4.10 -7.71
N GLY A 37 -13.41 -4.16 -8.58
CA GLY A 37 -12.90 -3.01 -9.32
C GLY A 37 -12.21 -1.94 -8.46
N ASP A 38 -12.10 -2.15 -7.15
CA ASP A 38 -11.62 -1.15 -6.18
C ASP A 38 -10.58 -1.75 -5.23
N MET A 39 -9.35 -1.24 -5.29
CA MET A 39 -8.24 -1.73 -4.47
C MET A 39 -8.44 -1.45 -2.97
N ARG A 40 -9.16 -0.41 -2.59
CA ARG A 40 -9.52 -0.15 -1.19
C ARG A 40 -10.40 -1.26 -0.63
N LEU A 41 -11.41 -1.69 -1.41
CA LEU A 41 -12.26 -2.83 -1.03
C LEU A 41 -11.45 -4.13 -0.98
N VAL A 42 -10.52 -4.33 -1.91
CA VAL A 42 -9.60 -5.48 -1.90
C VAL A 42 -8.78 -5.53 -0.62
N LEU A 43 -8.23 -4.39 -0.17
CA LEU A 43 -7.46 -4.29 1.08
C LEU A 43 -8.33 -4.58 2.32
N ALA A 44 -9.57 -4.10 2.35
CA ALA A 44 -10.52 -4.37 3.42
C ALA A 44 -10.84 -5.87 3.50
N GLU A 45 -11.17 -6.49 2.37
CA GLU A 45 -11.47 -7.93 2.29
C GLU A 45 -10.25 -8.79 2.60
N PHE A 46 -9.06 -8.37 2.14
CA PHE A 46 -7.82 -9.06 2.48
C PHE A 46 -7.64 -9.14 3.98
N ARG A 47 -7.76 -8.03 4.70
CA ARG A 47 -7.63 -8.02 6.16
C ARG A 47 -8.69 -8.90 6.84
N LYS A 48 -9.95 -8.80 6.41
CA LYS A 48 -11.04 -9.62 6.93
C LYS A 48 -10.79 -11.11 6.71
N TYR A 49 -10.36 -11.49 5.51
CA TYR A 49 -10.06 -12.89 5.18
C TYR A 49 -8.81 -13.40 5.90
N PHE A 50 -7.77 -12.57 5.98
CA PHE A 50 -6.52 -12.90 6.67
C PHE A 50 -6.77 -13.28 8.13
N TRP A 51 -7.60 -12.51 8.83
CA TRP A 51 -7.95 -12.75 10.23
C TRP A 51 -9.18 -13.66 10.43
N SER A 52 -9.61 -14.38 9.41
CA SER A 52 -10.71 -15.36 9.54
C SER A 52 -10.30 -16.69 10.17
N VAL A 53 -9.03 -16.88 10.51
CA VAL A 53 -8.51 -18.03 11.28
C VAL A 53 -8.39 -17.67 12.76
N PRO A 54 -8.41 -18.65 13.68
CA PRO A 54 -8.11 -18.39 15.10
C PRO A 54 -6.71 -17.74 15.24
N HIS A 55 -6.64 -16.59 15.89
CA HIS A 55 -5.44 -15.80 16.07
C HIS A 55 -5.53 -14.96 17.35
N SER A 56 -4.39 -14.46 17.83
CA SER A 56 -4.34 -13.49 18.91
C SER A 56 -4.78 -12.11 18.44
N LEU A 57 -5.70 -11.45 19.15
CA LEU A 57 -6.11 -10.07 18.86
C LEU A 57 -4.92 -9.10 18.83
N ARG A 58 -3.86 -9.43 19.61
CA ARG A 58 -2.62 -8.68 19.61
C ARG A 58 -1.94 -8.67 18.22
N ALA A 59 -2.02 -9.75 17.47
CA ALA A 59 -1.40 -9.88 16.14
C ALA A 59 -2.02 -8.92 15.10
N GLU A 60 -3.29 -8.55 15.27
CA GLU A 60 -4.02 -7.67 14.34
C GLU A 60 -3.36 -6.31 14.09
N LYS A 61 -2.63 -5.76 15.08
CA LYS A 61 -1.93 -4.47 14.95
C LYS A 61 -0.83 -4.48 13.88
N HIS A 62 -0.36 -5.67 13.47
CA HIS A 62 0.69 -5.80 12.49
C HIS A 62 0.18 -5.77 11.03
N LEU A 63 -1.14 -5.91 10.85
CA LEU A 63 -1.80 -5.74 9.56
C LEU A 63 -2.78 -4.56 9.64
N SER A 64 -2.41 -3.45 9.01
CA SER A 64 -3.18 -2.20 9.05
C SER A 64 -4.57 -2.35 8.41
N SER A 65 -5.52 -1.52 8.81
CA SER A 65 -6.91 -1.54 8.34
C SER A 65 -7.29 -0.23 7.65
N VAL A 66 -7.67 -0.31 6.38
CA VAL A 66 -8.25 0.81 5.63
C VAL A 66 -9.59 1.25 6.22
N GLU A 67 -10.39 0.30 6.75
CA GLU A 67 -11.69 0.58 7.37
C GLU A 67 -11.55 1.38 8.67
N ARG A 68 -10.42 1.21 9.38
CA ARG A 68 -10.06 2.01 10.57
C ARG A 68 -9.29 3.28 10.20
N GLY A 69 -9.22 3.63 8.93
CA GLY A 69 -8.56 4.83 8.43
C GLY A 69 -7.03 4.79 8.41
N ALA A 70 -6.39 3.64 8.58
CA ALA A 70 -4.93 3.57 8.52
C ALA A 70 -4.42 3.75 7.08
N ALA A 71 -3.30 4.47 6.89
CA ALA A 71 -2.67 4.69 5.57
C ALA A 71 -2.17 3.41 4.89
N CYS A 72 -2.08 2.29 5.57
CA CYS A 72 -1.71 0.98 5.05
C CYS A 72 -0.42 0.95 4.21
N LYS A 73 0.56 1.81 4.52
CA LYS A 73 1.80 1.99 3.75
C LYS A 73 2.41 0.68 3.28
N ARG A 74 2.57 -0.31 4.19
CA ARG A 74 3.24 -1.59 3.86
C ARG A 74 2.45 -2.42 2.84
N LEU A 75 1.12 -2.37 2.91
CA LEU A 75 0.27 -3.05 1.93
C LEU A 75 0.31 -2.34 0.58
N CYS A 76 0.24 -1.00 0.56
CA CYS A 76 0.38 -0.22 -0.67
C CYS A 76 1.75 -0.45 -1.32
N MET A 77 2.85 -0.48 -0.52
CA MET A 77 4.19 -0.79 -0.99
C MET A 77 4.28 -2.21 -1.58
N PHE A 78 3.74 -3.20 -0.88
CA PHE A 78 3.72 -4.58 -1.34
C PHE A 78 2.96 -4.72 -2.66
N LEU A 79 1.79 -4.08 -2.77
CA LEU A 79 0.99 -4.08 -4.01
C LEU A 79 1.75 -3.41 -5.15
N LYS A 80 2.42 -2.28 -4.89
CA LYS A 80 3.27 -1.60 -5.87
C LYS A 80 4.32 -2.56 -6.42
N TRP A 81 5.06 -3.27 -5.57
CA TRP A 81 6.07 -4.23 -6.00
C TRP A 81 5.49 -5.39 -6.81
N MET A 82 4.31 -5.88 -6.45
CA MET A 82 3.71 -7.05 -7.12
C MET A 82 3.05 -6.70 -8.45
N VAL A 83 2.49 -5.52 -8.58
CA VAL A 83 1.69 -5.09 -9.75
C VAL A 83 2.53 -4.30 -10.75
N ARG A 84 3.25 -3.28 -10.27
CA ARG A 84 4.07 -2.42 -11.11
C ARG A 84 5.28 -3.17 -11.64
N ARG A 85 5.69 -2.80 -12.85
CA ARG A 85 6.95 -3.28 -13.43
C ARG A 85 7.77 -2.08 -13.88
N ASP A 86 9.03 -2.06 -13.49
CA ASP A 86 10.02 -1.14 -14.02
C ASP A 86 11.33 -1.89 -14.35
N ASP A 87 12.23 -1.19 -15.02
CA ASP A 87 13.55 -1.69 -15.41
C ASP A 87 14.61 -1.53 -14.32
N ARG A 88 14.25 -0.96 -13.15
CA ARG A 88 15.15 -0.71 -12.01
C ARG A 88 15.29 -1.93 -11.10
N GLY A 89 14.52 -2.99 -11.33
CA GLY A 89 14.59 -4.24 -10.58
C GLY A 89 13.97 -4.18 -9.18
N VAL A 90 13.12 -3.18 -8.89
CA VAL A 90 12.44 -3.01 -7.60
C VAL A 90 10.99 -3.47 -7.68
N ASP A 91 10.30 -3.11 -8.75
CA ASP A 91 8.91 -3.48 -9.00
C ASP A 91 8.89 -4.74 -9.88
N PHE A 92 8.34 -5.84 -9.37
CA PHE A 92 8.44 -7.17 -10.01
C PHE A 92 7.41 -7.40 -11.11
N GLY A 93 6.23 -6.75 -11.02
CA GLY A 93 5.16 -6.88 -11.98
C GLY A 93 4.68 -8.31 -12.18
N LEU A 94 4.50 -9.06 -11.10
CA LEU A 94 4.06 -10.46 -11.13
C LEU A 94 2.55 -10.59 -11.35
N TRP A 95 1.77 -9.64 -10.84
CA TRP A 95 0.31 -9.66 -10.93
C TRP A 95 -0.14 -8.80 -12.11
N LYS A 96 -0.75 -9.45 -13.11
CA LYS A 96 -1.05 -8.83 -14.40
C LYS A 96 -2.48 -8.31 -14.52
N THR A 97 -3.37 -8.81 -13.68
CA THR A 97 -4.81 -8.49 -13.76
C THR A 97 -5.13 -7.15 -13.11
N VAL A 98 -4.31 -6.72 -12.15
CA VAL A 98 -4.47 -5.43 -11.47
C VAL A 98 -3.68 -4.37 -12.25
N PRO A 99 -4.32 -3.31 -12.77
CA PRO A 99 -3.58 -2.23 -13.44
C PRO A 99 -2.88 -1.32 -12.41
N PRO A 100 -1.73 -0.71 -12.75
CA PRO A 100 -1.05 0.25 -11.87
C PRO A 100 -1.92 1.47 -11.51
N SER A 101 -2.84 1.86 -12.38
CA SER A 101 -3.82 2.93 -12.14
C SER A 101 -4.74 2.69 -10.94
N ALA A 102 -4.95 1.43 -10.54
CA ALA A 102 -5.75 1.07 -9.38
C ALA A 102 -4.98 1.16 -8.05
N LEU A 103 -3.67 1.38 -8.08
CA LEU A 103 -2.84 1.40 -6.88
C LEU A 103 -2.95 2.73 -6.13
N TYR A 104 -2.64 2.66 -4.84
CA TYR A 104 -2.53 3.82 -3.95
C TYR A 104 -1.09 4.05 -3.53
N LEU A 105 -0.71 5.34 -3.41
CA LEU A 105 0.65 5.75 -3.02
C LEU A 105 0.99 5.21 -1.62
N PRO A 106 2.17 4.59 -1.43
CA PRO A 106 2.66 4.20 -0.11
C PRO A 106 3.00 5.44 0.74
N LEU A 107 2.04 5.97 1.48
CA LEU A 107 2.19 7.20 2.24
C LEU A 107 2.87 6.96 3.58
N ASP A 108 4.03 7.61 3.80
CA ASP A 108 4.70 7.72 5.09
C ASP A 108 4.94 9.18 5.48
N VAL A 109 5.75 9.40 6.53
CA VAL A 109 6.05 10.75 7.03
C VAL A 109 6.83 11.56 5.98
N HIS A 110 7.84 10.96 5.32
CA HIS A 110 8.67 11.64 4.33
C HIS A 110 7.86 11.98 3.08
N THR A 111 7.22 10.99 2.49
CA THR A 111 6.35 11.17 1.32
C THR A 111 5.23 12.16 1.61
N GLY A 112 4.60 12.09 2.80
CA GLY A 112 3.53 13.01 3.19
C GLY A 112 4.00 14.45 3.36
N ASN A 113 5.18 14.68 3.94
CA ASN A 113 5.74 16.02 4.09
C ASN A 113 6.08 16.62 2.72
N THR A 114 6.79 15.86 1.86
CA THR A 114 7.11 16.29 0.51
C THR A 114 5.85 16.60 -0.31
N SER A 115 4.84 15.74 -0.22
CA SER A 115 3.57 15.97 -0.93
C SER A 115 2.86 17.25 -0.48
N ARG A 116 2.95 17.60 0.81
CA ARG A 116 2.40 18.88 1.33
C ARG A 116 3.18 20.08 0.86
N GLU A 117 4.51 20.00 0.88
CA GLU A 117 5.40 21.05 0.38
C GLU A 117 5.16 21.34 -1.11
N LEU A 118 4.85 20.30 -1.89
CA LEU A 118 4.52 20.42 -3.33
C LEU A 118 3.03 20.76 -3.60
N GLY A 119 2.20 20.94 -2.57
CA GLY A 119 0.79 21.24 -2.72
C GLY A 119 -0.07 20.08 -3.22
N LEU A 120 0.46 18.84 -3.24
CA LEU A 120 -0.25 17.63 -3.66
C LEU A 120 -1.14 17.06 -2.54
N LEU A 121 -0.93 17.47 -1.30
CA LEU A 121 -1.63 16.99 -0.12
C LEU A 121 -1.88 18.16 0.85
N VAL A 122 -3.13 18.40 1.17
CA VAL A 122 -3.55 19.43 2.14
C VAL A 122 -3.76 18.83 3.54
N ARG A 123 -4.25 17.59 3.58
CA ARG A 123 -4.56 16.89 4.82
C ARG A 123 -3.32 16.71 5.71
N ARG A 124 -3.43 17.14 6.99
CA ARG A 124 -2.30 17.10 7.94
C ARG A 124 -1.98 15.68 8.44
N GLN A 125 -2.99 14.81 8.59
CA GLN A 125 -2.84 13.46 9.11
C GLN A 125 -2.46 12.51 7.98
N ASN A 126 -1.50 11.60 8.22
CA ASN A 126 -1.17 10.51 7.31
C ASN A 126 -2.09 9.32 7.57
N ASP A 127 -3.33 9.43 7.16
CA ASP A 127 -4.36 8.40 7.24
C ASP A 127 -4.84 7.98 5.82
N TRP A 128 -5.85 7.12 5.73
CA TRP A 128 -6.34 6.65 4.44
C TRP A 128 -6.86 7.78 3.55
N LYS A 129 -7.52 8.78 4.12
CA LYS A 129 -8.00 9.94 3.35
C LYS A 129 -6.85 10.74 2.73
N ALA A 130 -5.72 10.84 3.43
CA ALA A 130 -4.52 11.47 2.87
C ALA A 130 -3.92 10.62 1.73
N VAL A 131 -3.98 9.28 1.83
CA VAL A 131 -3.56 8.38 0.74
C VAL A 131 -4.44 8.58 -0.50
N GLU A 132 -5.75 8.66 -0.32
CA GLU A 132 -6.70 8.92 -1.42
C GLU A 132 -6.42 10.28 -2.05
N GLU A 133 -6.30 11.34 -1.25
CA GLU A 133 -6.07 12.73 -1.71
C GLU A 133 -4.78 12.84 -2.54
N VAL A 134 -3.65 12.37 -2.02
CA VAL A 134 -2.38 12.47 -2.74
C VAL A 134 -2.35 11.58 -3.98
N THR A 135 -2.96 10.39 -3.93
CA THR A 135 -3.02 9.50 -5.10
C THR A 135 -3.88 10.13 -6.21
N GLU A 136 -4.98 10.78 -5.86
CA GLU A 136 -5.83 11.46 -6.81
C GLU A 136 -5.11 12.66 -7.46
N ALA A 137 -4.36 13.44 -6.67
CA ALA A 137 -3.51 14.49 -7.22
C ALA A 137 -2.48 13.93 -8.21
N LEU A 138 -1.86 12.79 -7.91
CA LEU A 138 -0.89 12.14 -8.81
C LEU A 138 -1.53 11.56 -10.08
N ARG A 139 -2.80 11.13 -10.03
CA ARG A 139 -3.54 10.68 -11.21
C ARG A 139 -3.75 11.81 -12.24
N THR A 140 -3.74 13.06 -11.82
CA THR A 140 -3.80 14.19 -12.77
C THR A 140 -2.53 14.31 -13.62
N PHE A 141 -1.39 13.81 -13.14
CA PHE A 141 -0.12 13.79 -13.88
C PHE A 141 0.05 12.50 -14.71
N ASP A 142 -0.32 11.37 -14.13
CA ASP A 142 -0.25 10.07 -14.79
C ASP A 142 -1.44 9.21 -14.34
N PRO A 143 -2.54 9.18 -15.11
CA PRO A 143 -3.73 8.40 -14.76
C PRO A 143 -3.49 6.89 -14.83
N ASP A 144 -2.52 6.43 -15.62
CA ASP A 144 -2.23 5.02 -15.80
C ASP A 144 -1.29 4.45 -14.74
N ASP A 145 -0.43 5.30 -14.13
CA ASP A 145 0.55 4.87 -13.12
C ASP A 145 0.84 5.97 -12.07
N PRO A 146 -0.14 6.35 -11.24
CA PRO A 146 0.04 7.42 -10.25
C PRO A 146 1.12 7.12 -9.21
N VAL A 147 1.43 5.84 -8.95
CA VAL A 147 2.41 5.44 -7.93
C VAL A 147 3.86 5.42 -8.44
N ARG A 148 4.09 5.72 -9.72
CA ARG A 148 5.45 5.86 -10.27
C ARG A 148 6.28 6.95 -9.59
N TYR A 149 5.61 7.94 -9.01
CA TYR A 149 6.24 9.08 -8.33
C TYR A 149 6.72 8.78 -6.91
N ASP A 150 6.43 7.57 -6.36
CA ASP A 150 6.74 7.19 -4.99
C ASP A 150 8.22 7.42 -4.63
N PHE A 151 9.15 6.93 -5.45
CA PHE A 151 10.59 7.12 -5.19
C PHE A 151 11.04 8.57 -5.26
N ALA A 152 10.47 9.37 -6.15
CA ALA A 152 10.82 10.78 -6.27
C ALA A 152 10.35 11.56 -5.02
N LEU A 153 9.12 11.32 -4.57
CA LEU A 153 8.56 11.94 -3.37
C LEU A 153 9.31 11.50 -2.10
N PHE A 154 9.66 10.23 -1.99
CA PHE A 154 10.39 9.70 -0.86
C PHE A 154 11.84 10.23 -0.83
N GLY A 155 12.56 10.19 -1.97
CA GLY A 155 13.92 10.67 -2.08
C GLY A 155 14.04 12.16 -1.78
N ALA A 156 13.15 12.98 -2.33
CA ALA A 156 13.08 14.40 -2.03
C ALA A 156 12.83 14.68 -0.53
N GLY A 157 12.05 13.82 0.14
CA GLY A 157 11.78 13.92 1.57
C GLY A 157 12.97 13.54 2.46
N ILE A 158 13.87 12.70 1.97
CA ILE A 158 15.11 12.34 2.69
C ILE A 158 16.17 13.42 2.45
N ASP A 159 16.38 13.82 1.20
CA ASP A 159 17.39 14.81 0.82
C ASP A 159 16.82 16.23 0.83
N ARG A 160 16.35 16.64 2.02
CA ARG A 160 15.82 18.00 2.24
C ARG A 160 16.82 19.12 1.91
N ALA A 161 18.11 18.83 1.81
CA ALA A 161 19.13 19.82 1.43
C ALA A 161 19.08 20.12 -0.07
N ALA A 162 18.67 19.17 -0.91
CA ALA A 162 18.55 19.35 -2.36
C ALA A 162 17.35 20.23 -2.77
N PHE A 163 16.33 20.35 -1.90
CA PHE A 163 15.10 21.11 -2.19
C PHE A 163 14.98 22.46 -1.46
N ARG A 164 15.99 22.89 -0.71
CA ARG A 164 16.02 24.27 -0.20
C ARG A 164 16.38 25.19 -1.36
N PRO A 165 15.51 26.13 -1.77
CA PRO A 165 15.92 27.18 -2.70
C PRO A 165 17.11 27.91 -2.04
N HIS A 166 18.18 28.08 -2.79
CA HIS A 166 19.26 28.94 -2.37
C HIS A 166 18.71 30.34 -2.09
N PRO A 167 19.10 31.00 -0.96
CA PRO A 167 18.67 32.35 -0.63
C PRO A 167 19.06 33.36 -1.68
#